data_3d225d2d44f318fc1a442526d766e866
#
_entry.id   3d225d2d44f318fc1a442526d766e866
#
_cell.length_a   1.000
_cell.length_b   1.000
_cell.length_c   1.000
_cell.angle_alpha   90.00
_cell.angle_beta   90.00
_cell.angle_gamma   90.00
#
_symmetry.space_group_name_H-M   'P 1'
#
loop_
_entity.id
_entity.type
_entity.pdbx_description
1 polymer ?
#
loop_
_entity_poly.entity_id
_entity_poly.type
_entity_poly.pdbx_seq_one_letter_code
_entity_poly.pdbx_strand_id
1 'polypeptide(L)'
;MIYYANPSAATACFITDSAGRLLAVRRAKDPAKGTLDLPGGFMDMDETAEEGIIREIREETGIEVEAVSYLFSLPNIYPYGGMRVHTADLFFAAQVSDFSSAIASDDAAELVILAPDDITPEDFGLESIHQAVGRWLARKKNQNR
;
A
#
# COMPACT_ATOMS: atom_id res chain seq x y z
N MET A 1 -31.39 15.51 9.98
CA MET A 1 -30.33 14.93 9.13
C MET A 1 -29.70 13.77 9.89
N ILE A 2 -29.55 12.63 9.22
CA ILE A 2 -28.93 11.44 9.81
C ILE A 2 -27.50 11.31 9.26
N TYR A 3 -26.53 11.23 10.17
CA TYR A 3 -25.14 10.98 9.81
C TYR A 3 -24.80 9.52 10.07
N TYR A 4 -24.17 8.88 9.10
CA TYR A 4 -23.65 7.53 9.23
C TYR A 4 -22.13 7.59 9.36
N ALA A 5 -21.60 7.07 10.46
CA ALA A 5 -20.15 7.00 10.68
C ALA A 5 -19.62 5.71 10.09
N ASN A 6 -19.26 5.76 8.82
CA ASN A 6 -18.69 4.63 8.10
C ASN A 6 -17.19 4.82 7.92
N PRO A 7 -16.39 3.72 7.92
CA PRO A 7 -14.98 3.85 7.60
C PRO A 7 -14.80 4.24 6.13
N SER A 8 -13.79 5.08 5.87
CA SER A 8 -13.38 5.39 4.52
C SER A 8 -12.59 4.22 3.94
N ALA A 9 -12.83 3.88 2.68
CA ALA A 9 -12.09 2.82 2.01
C ALA A 9 -10.75 3.34 1.48
N ALA A 10 -9.69 2.64 1.81
CA ALA A 10 -8.34 2.92 1.32
C ALA A 10 -7.74 1.64 0.75
N THR A 11 -6.81 1.79 -0.17
CA THR A 11 -6.17 0.65 -0.85
C THR A 11 -4.67 0.70 -0.68
N ALA A 12 -4.03 -0.46 -0.71
CA ALA A 12 -2.57 -0.58 -0.72
C ALA A 12 -2.18 -1.85 -1.48
N CYS A 13 -1.01 -1.87 -2.08
CA CYS A 13 -0.61 -2.97 -2.92
C CYS A 13 0.83 -3.43 -2.65
N PHE A 14 1.00 -4.75 -2.56
CA PHE A 14 2.31 -5.39 -2.57
C PHE A 14 2.69 -5.63 -4.03
N ILE A 15 3.56 -4.79 -4.57
CA ILE A 15 4.04 -4.90 -5.95
C ILE A 15 5.41 -5.56 -5.94
N THR A 16 5.51 -6.74 -6.54
CA THR A 16 6.78 -7.47 -6.62
C THR A 16 7.22 -7.64 -8.07
N ASP A 17 8.53 -7.72 -8.27
CA ASP A 17 9.12 -8.01 -9.58
C ASP A 17 9.45 -9.50 -9.71
N SER A 18 10.07 -9.88 -10.83
CA SER A 18 10.42 -11.28 -11.11
C SER A 18 11.45 -11.85 -10.13
N ALA A 19 12.22 -11.01 -9.45
CA ALA A 19 13.18 -11.43 -8.44
C ALA A 19 12.59 -11.45 -7.01
N GLY A 20 11.29 -11.16 -6.86
CA GLY A 20 10.62 -11.12 -5.57
C GLY A 20 10.90 -9.86 -4.76
N ARG A 21 11.49 -8.83 -5.38
CA ARG A 21 11.74 -7.55 -4.70
C ARG A 21 10.42 -6.79 -4.57
N LEU A 22 10.27 -6.07 -3.46
CA LEU A 22 9.05 -5.30 -3.15
C LEU A 22 9.29 -3.82 -3.38
N LEU A 23 8.34 -3.16 -4.04
CA LEU A 23 8.35 -1.71 -4.20
C LEU A 23 7.67 -1.07 -2.99
N ALA A 24 8.39 -0.22 -2.28
CA ALA A 24 7.88 0.57 -1.16
C ALA A 24 8.03 2.06 -1.47
N VAL A 25 7.29 2.86 -0.72
CA VAL A 25 7.30 4.33 -0.84
C VAL A 25 7.74 4.88 0.51
N ARG A 26 8.71 5.80 0.53
CA ARG A 26 9.07 6.50 1.78
C ARG A 26 8.09 7.64 1.98
N ARG A 27 7.52 7.72 3.17
CA ARG A 27 6.54 8.75 3.50
C ARG A 27 7.22 10.13 3.61
N ALA A 28 6.68 11.10 2.88
CA ALA A 28 7.21 12.46 2.87
C ALA A 28 6.60 13.34 3.97
N LYS A 29 5.47 12.92 4.55
CA LYS A 29 4.70 13.72 5.52
C LYS A 29 4.25 12.87 6.70
N ASP A 30 3.95 13.52 7.83
CA ASP A 30 3.31 12.86 8.96
C ASP A 30 1.87 12.46 8.61
N PRO A 31 1.32 11.40 9.20
CA PRO A 31 1.94 10.57 10.24
C PRO A 31 3.03 9.65 9.70
N ALA A 32 3.94 9.26 10.58
CA ALA A 32 5.01 8.31 10.30
C ALA A 32 5.98 8.76 9.19
N LYS A 33 6.25 10.07 9.10
CA LYS A 33 7.19 10.64 8.12
C LYS A 33 8.54 9.93 8.18
N GLY A 34 9.09 9.61 7.01
CA GLY A 34 10.39 8.95 6.87
C GLY A 34 10.35 7.43 6.95
N THR A 35 9.22 6.85 7.36
CA THR A 35 9.05 5.39 7.35
C THR A 35 8.56 4.92 6.00
N LEU A 36 8.58 3.61 5.78
CA LEU A 36 8.10 3.02 4.54
C LEU A 36 6.58 2.82 4.55
N ASP A 37 6.02 2.83 3.37
CA ASP A 37 4.61 2.59 3.12
C ASP A 37 4.48 1.77 1.83
N LEU A 38 3.30 1.26 1.59
CA LEU A 38 2.97 0.61 0.32
C LEU A 38 2.30 1.62 -0.60
N PRO A 39 2.47 1.49 -1.93
CA PRO A 39 1.70 2.31 -2.86
C PRO A 39 0.20 2.10 -2.65
N GLY A 40 -0.56 3.18 -2.63
CA GLY A 40 -2.00 3.13 -2.44
C GLY A 40 -2.57 4.46 -1.96
N GLY A 41 -3.84 4.48 -1.62
CA GLY A 41 -4.52 5.67 -1.15
C GLY A 41 -6.02 5.47 -1.04
N PHE A 42 -6.73 6.55 -0.78
CA PHE A 42 -8.18 6.53 -0.67
C PHE A 42 -8.84 6.25 -2.01
N MET A 43 -9.91 5.47 -1.99
CA MET A 43 -10.73 5.26 -3.17
C MET A 43 -11.50 6.53 -3.52
N ASP A 44 -11.67 6.77 -4.81
CA ASP A 44 -12.57 7.80 -5.31
C ASP A 44 -14.00 7.27 -5.38
N MET A 45 -14.97 8.16 -5.46
CA MET A 45 -16.36 7.76 -5.67
C MET A 45 -16.51 7.08 -7.03
N ASP A 46 -17.40 6.11 -7.07
CA ASP A 46 -17.78 5.41 -8.32
C ASP A 46 -16.66 4.59 -8.97
N GLU A 47 -15.60 4.25 -8.23
CA GLU A 47 -14.60 3.30 -8.72
C GLU A 47 -14.60 2.02 -7.89
N THR A 48 -14.25 0.91 -8.52
CA THR A 48 -14.04 -0.34 -7.79
C THR A 48 -12.72 -0.24 -7.02
N ALA A 49 -12.54 -1.12 -6.03
CA ALA A 49 -11.27 -1.17 -5.29
C ALA A 49 -10.09 -1.48 -6.22
N GLU A 50 -10.30 -2.37 -7.19
CA GLU A 50 -9.28 -2.73 -8.19
C GLU A 50 -8.92 -1.53 -9.07
N GLU A 51 -9.92 -0.77 -9.54
CA GLU A 51 -9.67 0.45 -10.30
C GLU A 51 -8.92 1.48 -9.47
N GLY A 52 -9.32 1.63 -8.21
CA GLY A 52 -8.70 2.58 -7.29
C GLY A 52 -7.22 2.28 -7.05
N ILE A 53 -6.89 1.03 -6.76
CA ILE A 53 -5.48 0.69 -6.49
C ILE A 53 -4.62 0.79 -7.75
N ILE A 54 -5.15 0.43 -8.92
CA ILE A 54 -4.42 0.57 -10.19
C ILE A 54 -4.15 2.06 -10.46
N ARG A 55 -5.12 2.92 -10.23
CA ARG A 55 -4.97 4.37 -10.37
C ARG A 55 -3.92 4.92 -9.40
N GLU A 56 -4.00 4.55 -8.12
CA GLU A 56 -3.04 5.01 -7.11
C GLU A 56 -1.61 4.56 -7.43
N ILE A 57 -1.43 3.34 -7.87
CA ILE A 57 -0.10 2.83 -8.27
C ILE A 57 0.46 3.70 -9.41
N ARG A 58 -0.34 3.99 -10.42
CA ARG A 58 0.09 4.82 -11.54
C ARG A 58 0.44 6.24 -11.08
N GLU A 59 -0.40 6.85 -10.24
CA GLU A 59 -0.17 8.21 -9.75
C GLU A 59 1.09 8.32 -8.88
N GLU A 60 1.34 7.35 -8.01
CA GLU A 60 2.46 7.40 -7.07
C GLU A 60 3.77 6.90 -7.66
N THR A 61 3.72 5.93 -8.55
CA THR A 61 4.93 5.23 -9.01
C THR A 61 5.15 5.28 -10.52
N GLY A 62 4.16 5.72 -11.28
CA GLY A 62 4.23 5.72 -12.74
C GLY A 62 4.08 4.33 -13.36
N ILE A 63 3.90 3.29 -12.56
CA ILE A 63 3.79 1.92 -13.06
C ILE A 63 2.35 1.63 -13.48
N GLU A 64 2.21 1.05 -14.69
CA GLU A 64 0.95 0.51 -15.17
C GLU A 64 0.90 -0.97 -14.83
N VAL A 65 -0.03 -1.36 -13.94
CA VAL A 65 -0.29 -2.77 -13.65
C VAL A 65 -1.53 -3.22 -14.40
N GLU A 66 -1.50 -4.42 -14.97
CA GLU A 66 -2.61 -4.94 -15.75
C GLU A 66 -3.68 -5.58 -14.87
N ALA A 67 -3.27 -6.19 -13.76
CA ALA A 67 -4.18 -6.89 -12.88
C ALA A 67 -3.67 -6.87 -11.45
N VAL A 68 -4.62 -6.87 -10.51
CA VAL A 68 -4.34 -6.98 -9.08
C VAL A 68 -5.17 -8.11 -8.49
N SER A 69 -4.66 -8.73 -7.43
CA SER A 69 -5.36 -9.77 -6.70
C SER A 69 -5.63 -9.28 -5.28
N TYR A 70 -6.87 -9.35 -4.83
CA TYR A 70 -7.24 -8.98 -3.47
C TYR A 70 -6.68 -10.03 -2.49
N LEU A 71 -6.09 -9.56 -1.40
CA LEU A 71 -5.51 -10.42 -0.37
C LEU A 71 -6.34 -10.46 0.91
N PHE A 72 -6.51 -9.32 1.56
CA PHE A 72 -7.21 -9.19 2.84
C PHE A 72 -7.46 -7.72 3.15
N SER A 73 -8.22 -7.45 4.22
CA SER A 73 -8.44 -6.09 4.70
C SER A 73 -8.09 -6.00 6.18
N LEU A 74 -7.78 -4.78 6.62
CA LEU A 74 -7.53 -4.47 8.04
C LEU A 74 -8.19 -3.14 8.37
N PRO A 75 -8.76 -3.02 9.59
CA PRO A 75 -9.21 -1.72 10.07
C PRO A 75 -8.03 -0.86 10.48
N ASN A 76 -8.17 0.45 10.38
CA ASN A 76 -7.14 1.38 10.81
C ASN A 76 -7.78 2.68 11.32
N ILE A 77 -7.04 3.40 12.14
CA ILE A 77 -7.39 4.76 12.55
C ILE A 77 -6.26 5.66 12.07
N TYR A 78 -6.59 6.55 11.14
CA TYR A 78 -5.62 7.41 10.49
C TYR A 78 -5.77 8.84 11.05
N PRO A 79 -4.73 9.40 11.69
CA PRO A 79 -4.80 10.80 12.14
C PRO A 79 -4.68 11.74 10.94
N TYR A 80 -5.66 12.64 10.80
CA TYR A 80 -5.70 13.59 9.69
C TYR A 80 -6.34 14.89 10.17
N GLY A 81 -5.59 15.99 10.07
CA GLY A 81 -6.10 17.32 10.44
C GLY A 81 -6.60 17.42 11.87
N GLY A 82 -5.97 16.75 12.82
CA GLY A 82 -6.41 16.72 14.22
C GLY A 82 -7.58 15.78 14.49
N MET A 83 -8.07 15.08 13.47
CA MET A 83 -9.18 14.13 13.60
C MET A 83 -8.66 12.71 13.49
N ARG A 84 -9.44 11.76 14.02
CA ARG A 84 -9.18 10.33 13.90
C ARG A 84 -10.12 9.78 12.84
N VAL A 85 -9.58 9.46 11.67
CA VAL A 85 -10.36 8.93 10.56
C VAL A 85 -10.27 7.40 10.57
N HIS A 86 -11.41 6.75 10.73
CA HIS A 86 -11.48 5.29 10.62
C HIS A 86 -11.44 4.89 9.16
N THR A 87 -10.58 3.92 8.82
CA THR A 87 -10.47 3.41 7.46
C THR A 87 -10.64 1.89 7.44
N ALA A 88 -11.11 1.40 6.30
CA ALA A 88 -11.05 0.00 5.93
C ALA A 88 -9.96 -0.10 4.86
N ASP A 89 -8.83 -0.67 5.22
CA ASP A 89 -7.67 -0.78 4.32
C ASP A 89 -7.72 -2.10 3.58
N LEU A 90 -7.81 -2.03 2.26
CA LEU A 90 -7.91 -3.18 1.37
C LEU A 90 -6.54 -3.43 0.73
N PHE A 91 -6.02 -4.63 0.90
CA PHE A 91 -4.67 -4.99 0.46
C PHE A 91 -4.71 -5.91 -0.76
N PHE A 92 -3.91 -5.56 -1.76
CA PHE A 92 -3.81 -6.24 -3.03
C PHE A 92 -2.37 -6.66 -3.30
N ALA A 93 -2.19 -7.58 -4.23
CA ALA A 93 -0.89 -7.97 -4.76
C ALA A 93 -0.89 -7.76 -6.28
N ALA A 94 0.27 -7.36 -6.81
CA ALA A 94 0.50 -7.23 -8.24
C ALA A 94 1.92 -7.66 -8.54
N GLN A 95 2.16 -8.12 -9.77
CA GLN A 95 3.48 -8.50 -10.24
C GLN A 95 3.84 -7.70 -11.48
N VAL A 96 5.09 -7.28 -11.55
CA VAL A 96 5.67 -6.62 -12.72
C VAL A 96 6.97 -7.34 -13.06
N SER A 97 7.47 -7.18 -14.30
CA SER A 97 8.73 -7.81 -14.68
C SER A 97 9.92 -7.15 -13.98
N ASP A 98 9.92 -5.83 -13.87
CA ASP A 98 10.96 -5.05 -13.19
C ASP A 98 10.41 -3.68 -12.79
N PHE A 99 11.23 -2.88 -12.11
CA PHE A 99 10.85 -1.54 -11.65
C PHE A 99 11.53 -0.42 -12.45
N SER A 100 12.02 -0.72 -13.66
CA SER A 100 12.76 0.26 -14.48
C SER A 100 11.93 1.49 -14.87
N SER A 101 10.61 1.34 -14.97
CA SER A 101 9.69 2.44 -15.31
C SER A 101 9.21 3.23 -14.08
N ALA A 102 9.58 2.82 -12.88
CA ALA A 102 9.09 3.46 -11.65
C ALA A 102 9.69 4.85 -11.46
N ILE A 103 8.83 5.82 -11.20
CA ILE A 103 9.21 7.22 -10.95
C ILE A 103 8.40 7.72 -9.77
N ALA A 104 9.07 8.25 -8.73
CA ALA A 104 8.39 8.81 -7.58
C ALA A 104 7.56 10.03 -7.98
N SER A 105 6.33 10.12 -7.45
CA SER A 105 5.51 11.31 -7.60
C SER A 105 6.04 12.45 -6.71
N ASP A 106 5.53 13.67 -6.92
CA ASP A 106 5.92 14.83 -6.12
C ASP A 106 5.56 14.68 -4.64
N ASP A 107 4.55 13.86 -4.32
CA ASP A 107 4.06 13.66 -2.96
C ASP A 107 4.85 12.59 -2.19
N ALA A 108 5.62 11.74 -2.87
CA ALA A 108 6.46 10.73 -2.23
C ALA A 108 7.88 11.26 -2.07
N ALA A 109 8.52 10.98 -0.93
CA ALA A 109 9.91 11.35 -0.74
C ALA A 109 10.82 10.56 -1.67
N GLU A 110 10.59 9.25 -1.79
CA GLU A 110 11.35 8.36 -2.69
C GLU A 110 10.66 7.02 -2.83
N LEU A 111 11.00 6.31 -3.89
CA LEU A 111 10.65 4.90 -4.06
C LEU A 111 11.82 4.05 -3.57
N VAL A 112 11.52 2.97 -2.86
CA VAL A 112 12.52 2.08 -2.29
C VAL A 112 12.23 0.66 -2.78
N ILE A 113 13.24 0.00 -3.33
CA ILE A 113 13.12 -1.38 -3.78
C ILE A 113 13.81 -2.27 -2.74
N LEU A 114 13.03 -3.16 -2.12
CA LEU A 114 13.51 -4.02 -1.05
C LEU A 114 13.73 -5.45 -1.57
N ALA A 115 14.93 -5.98 -1.33
CA ALA A 115 15.19 -7.39 -1.57
C ALA A 115 14.30 -8.24 -0.63
N PRO A 116 13.94 -9.48 -1.03
CA PRO A 116 13.06 -10.30 -0.20
C PRO A 116 13.50 -10.43 1.27
N ASP A 117 14.78 -10.58 1.52
CA ASP A 117 15.30 -10.74 2.87
C ASP A 117 15.37 -9.43 3.66
N ASP A 118 15.19 -8.28 2.99
CA ASP A 118 15.25 -6.96 3.63
C ASP A 118 13.87 -6.41 3.97
N ILE A 119 12.81 -7.17 3.72
CA ILE A 119 11.45 -6.73 4.01
C ILE A 119 11.13 -7.01 5.47
N THR A 120 10.99 -5.96 6.25
CA THR A 120 10.80 -6.01 7.69
C THR A 120 9.58 -5.18 8.09
N PRO A 121 8.55 -5.77 8.76
CA PRO A 121 7.36 -5.01 9.16
C PRO A 121 7.65 -3.75 9.95
N GLU A 122 8.69 -3.77 10.78
CA GLU A 122 9.08 -2.65 11.64
C GLU A 122 9.49 -1.39 10.88
N ASP A 123 9.88 -1.52 9.61
CA ASP A 123 10.25 -0.37 8.78
C ASP A 123 9.01 0.39 8.28
N PHE A 124 7.82 -0.20 8.42
CA PHE A 124 6.56 0.39 7.98
C PHE A 124 5.84 1.02 9.18
N GLY A 125 5.76 2.35 9.19
CA GLY A 125 5.34 3.10 10.37
C GLY A 125 3.84 3.16 10.62
N LEU A 126 3.00 3.05 9.58
CA LEU A 126 1.55 3.00 9.75
C LEU A 126 1.13 1.64 10.28
N GLU A 127 0.27 1.62 11.30
CA GLU A 127 -0.05 0.38 12.02
C GLU A 127 -0.66 -0.70 11.12
N SER A 128 -1.64 -0.34 10.27
CA SER A 128 -2.25 -1.32 9.38
C SER A 128 -1.25 -1.86 8.35
N ILE A 129 -0.36 -1.00 7.85
CA ILE A 129 0.67 -1.39 6.89
C ILE A 129 1.68 -2.32 7.56
N HIS A 130 2.12 -1.98 8.77
CA HIS A 130 3.01 -2.82 9.57
C HIS A 130 2.42 -4.23 9.74
N GLN A 131 1.14 -4.32 10.15
CA GLN A 131 0.46 -5.60 10.31
C GLN A 131 0.30 -6.33 8.97
N ALA A 132 -0.03 -5.59 7.90
CA ALA A 132 -0.22 -6.17 6.59
C ALA A 132 1.07 -6.80 6.04
N VAL A 133 2.20 -6.12 6.22
CA VAL A 133 3.50 -6.66 5.79
C VAL A 133 3.81 -7.96 6.53
N GLY A 134 3.54 -8.01 7.83
CA GLY A 134 3.71 -9.23 8.62
C GLY A 134 2.85 -10.39 8.11
N ARG A 135 1.57 -10.12 7.82
CA ARG A 135 0.65 -11.13 7.26
C ARG A 135 1.09 -11.62 5.89
N TRP A 136 1.51 -10.70 5.03
CA TRP A 136 1.95 -11.01 3.68
C TRP A 136 3.19 -11.92 3.71
N LEU A 137 4.17 -11.59 4.58
CA LEU A 137 5.37 -12.42 4.74
C LEU A 137 5.01 -13.82 5.25
N ALA A 138 4.09 -13.93 6.21
CA ALA A 138 3.64 -15.22 6.72
C ALA A 138 2.95 -16.07 5.64
N ARG A 139 2.14 -15.45 4.79
CA ARG A 139 1.48 -16.14 3.67
C ARG A 139 2.49 -16.67 2.67
N LYS A 140 3.53 -15.89 2.38
CA LYS A 140 4.60 -16.31 1.45
C LYS A 140 5.35 -17.53 1.99
N LYS A 141 5.65 -17.57 3.28
CA LYS A 141 6.29 -18.74 3.90
C LYS A 141 5.42 -19.99 3.77
N ASN A 142 4.11 -19.86 3.97
CA ASN A 142 3.19 -20.99 3.85
C ASN A 142 3.06 -21.51 2.42
N GLN A 143 3.17 -20.62 1.43
CA GLN A 143 3.11 -21.00 0.01
C GLN A 143 4.38 -21.72 -0.46
N ASN A 144 5.50 -21.49 0.21
CA ASN A 144 6.79 -22.07 -0.15
C ASN A 144 7.09 -23.43 0.54
N ARG A 145 6.09 -23.98 1.23
CA ARG A 145 6.20 -25.30 1.89
C ARG A 145 5.74 -26.42 0.97
#